data_c4be6c93a49b7264dfa638e0a8e72c47
#
_entry.id   c4be6c93a49b7264dfa638e0a8e72c47
#
_cell.length_a   1.000
_cell.length_b   1.000
_cell.length_c   1.000
_cell.angle_alpha   90.00
_cell.angle_beta   90.00
_cell.angle_gamma   90.00
#
_symmetry.space_group_name_H-M   'P 1'
#
loop_
_entity.id
_entity.type
_entity.pdbx_description
1 polymer ?
#
loop_
_entity_poly.entity_id
_entity_poly.type
_entity_poly.pdbx_seq_one_letter_code
_entity_poly.pdbx_strand_id
1 'polypeptide(L)'
;CDAFYASVEKRDAPALRLSPLIVGGGRRGVVAAACYMARQYGVRSAMPMFKARAACPHAAVVKPNMAKYKAVGSEVRQLMRAATPAIEPISIDEAFLDFTVTEIADDEPPAIKLVKLAKAVEQQLDVTVSIGLAANKFLAKIASDLDKPRGFAVIGSTEATAFLRAQPVGMIHGVGKATQSRMARDGITRIGQLANLPGAELNRRFGSFGQRLAHYARGIDHRQVKTRRPVKSVSSETTFEDPIADAAELAGRLSRLVERVAGRMQENGYLGSTVTLKLKTASFKTLTRSHTL
;
A
#
# COMPACT_ATOMS: atom_id res chain seq x y z
N CYS A 1 -6.49 3.42 5.97
CA CYS A 1 -7.96 3.51 5.88
C CYS A 1 -8.52 2.25 5.22
N ASP A 2 -9.81 1.98 5.49
CA ASP A 2 -10.49 0.78 4.97
C ASP A 2 -11.08 1.03 3.59
N ALA A 3 -10.61 0.27 2.58
CA ALA A 3 -11.06 0.37 1.19
C ALA A 3 -11.12 1.84 0.68
N PHE A 4 -10.13 2.64 1.02
CA PHE A 4 -10.12 4.10 1.06
C PHE A 4 -10.84 4.79 -0.10
N TYR A 5 -10.42 4.58 -1.36
CA TYR A 5 -11.08 5.24 -2.49
C TYR A 5 -12.55 4.88 -2.60
N ALA A 6 -12.90 3.62 -2.37
CA ALA A 6 -14.28 3.17 -2.42
C ALA A 6 -15.11 3.74 -1.25
N SER A 7 -14.51 3.92 -0.07
CA SER A 7 -15.16 4.55 1.08
C SER A 7 -15.45 6.03 0.81
N VAL A 8 -14.49 6.77 0.26
CA VAL A 8 -14.67 8.18 -0.14
C VAL A 8 -15.78 8.32 -1.20
N GLU A 9 -15.82 7.44 -2.20
CA GLU A 9 -16.89 7.49 -3.22
C GLU A 9 -18.27 7.16 -2.63
N LYS A 10 -18.35 6.20 -1.71
CA LYS A 10 -19.62 5.87 -1.02
C LYS A 10 -20.08 6.96 -0.06
N ARG A 11 -19.15 7.65 0.58
CA ARG A 11 -19.43 8.83 1.41
C ARG A 11 -20.12 9.93 0.60
N ASP A 12 -19.51 10.27 -0.54
CA ASP A 12 -19.94 11.40 -1.37
C ASP A 12 -21.17 11.07 -2.25
N ALA A 13 -21.47 9.78 -2.45
CA ALA A 13 -22.61 9.32 -3.23
C ALA A 13 -23.44 8.30 -2.42
N PRO A 14 -24.39 8.74 -1.59
CA PRO A 14 -25.18 7.86 -0.72
C PRO A 14 -25.89 6.71 -1.45
N ALA A 15 -26.28 6.91 -2.70
CA ALA A 15 -26.89 5.86 -3.54
C ALA A 15 -25.97 4.64 -3.76
N LEU A 16 -24.63 4.81 -3.60
CA LEU A 16 -23.66 3.74 -3.73
C LEU A 16 -23.41 2.97 -2.42
N ARG A 17 -23.93 3.43 -1.29
CA ARG A 17 -23.61 2.88 0.04
C ARG A 17 -23.95 1.39 0.16
N LEU A 18 -25.08 0.96 -0.37
CA LEU A 18 -25.58 -0.40 -0.28
C LEU A 18 -25.21 -1.29 -1.48
N SER A 19 -24.42 -0.79 -2.42
CA SER A 19 -24.04 -1.51 -3.63
C SER A 19 -22.57 -1.94 -3.60
N PRO A 20 -22.19 -3.08 -4.20
CA PRO A 20 -20.81 -3.37 -4.49
C PRO A 20 -20.22 -2.26 -5.36
N LEU A 21 -19.04 -1.74 -4.97
CA LEU A 21 -18.38 -0.62 -5.64
C LEU A 21 -16.94 -0.97 -5.99
N ILE A 22 -16.56 -0.68 -7.22
CA ILE A 22 -15.21 -0.81 -7.75
C ILE A 22 -14.74 0.58 -8.21
N VAL A 23 -13.66 1.06 -7.67
CA VAL A 23 -12.96 2.23 -8.20
C VAL A 23 -11.91 1.75 -9.19
N GLY A 24 -12.04 2.18 -10.44
CA GLY A 24 -11.19 1.73 -11.53
C GLY A 24 -11.77 2.20 -12.86
N GLY A 25 -11.22 1.77 -13.97
CA GLY A 25 -11.77 2.15 -15.28
C GLY A 25 -10.83 1.80 -16.43
N GLY A 26 -11.36 2.05 -17.64
CA GLY A 26 -10.68 1.71 -18.89
C GLY A 26 -10.68 0.21 -19.21
N ARG A 27 -10.64 -0.13 -20.51
CA ARG A 27 -10.67 -1.52 -21.00
C ARG A 27 -9.46 -2.34 -20.51
N ARG A 28 -8.29 -1.72 -20.48
CA ARG A 28 -7.02 -2.30 -20.00
C ARG A 28 -6.62 -1.83 -18.61
N GLY A 29 -7.53 -1.18 -17.89
CA GLY A 29 -7.29 -0.71 -16.53
C GLY A 29 -7.33 -1.82 -15.50
N VAL A 30 -6.96 -1.46 -14.30
CA VAL A 30 -7.03 -2.32 -13.11
C VAL A 30 -7.93 -1.72 -12.05
N VAL A 31 -8.37 -2.53 -11.12
CA VAL A 31 -9.06 -2.10 -9.90
C VAL A 31 -8.08 -1.29 -9.04
N ALA A 32 -8.37 0.00 -8.83
CA ALA A 32 -7.63 0.83 -7.90
C ALA A 32 -8.04 0.52 -6.45
N ALA A 33 -9.36 0.41 -6.20
CA ALA A 33 -9.89 -0.04 -4.91
C ALA A 33 -11.23 -0.76 -5.12
N ALA A 34 -11.55 -1.70 -4.22
CA ALA A 34 -12.85 -2.37 -4.17
C ALA A 34 -13.40 -2.28 -2.75
N CYS A 35 -14.67 -1.92 -2.58
CA CYS A 35 -15.32 -1.95 -1.28
C CYS A 35 -15.47 -3.39 -0.77
N TYR A 36 -15.73 -3.56 0.52
CA TYR A 36 -15.82 -4.90 1.13
C TYR A 36 -16.93 -5.76 0.52
N MET A 37 -18.04 -5.18 0.09
CA MET A 37 -19.09 -5.89 -0.64
C MET A 37 -18.58 -6.48 -1.96
N ALA A 38 -17.84 -5.69 -2.76
CA ALA A 38 -17.26 -6.19 -4.01
C ALA A 38 -16.17 -7.25 -3.75
N ARG A 39 -15.44 -7.14 -2.63
CA ARG A 39 -14.43 -8.14 -2.21
C ARG A 39 -15.03 -9.52 -1.89
N GLN A 40 -16.29 -9.59 -1.47
CA GLN A 40 -17.01 -10.87 -1.24
C GLN A 40 -17.15 -11.67 -2.54
N TYR A 41 -17.25 -10.99 -3.69
CA TYR A 41 -17.26 -11.60 -5.02
C TYR A 41 -15.85 -11.90 -5.58
N GLY A 42 -14.81 -11.79 -4.76
CA GLY A 42 -13.43 -12.07 -5.17
C GLY A 42 -12.71 -10.90 -5.86
N VAL A 43 -13.34 -9.72 -5.98
CA VAL A 43 -12.67 -8.52 -6.54
C VAL A 43 -11.55 -8.05 -5.61
N ARG A 44 -10.37 -7.74 -6.17
CA ARG A 44 -9.20 -7.27 -5.42
C ARG A 44 -8.51 -6.13 -6.15
N SER A 45 -7.81 -5.28 -5.42
CA SER A 45 -6.93 -4.25 -6.00
C SER A 45 -5.90 -4.87 -6.93
N ALA A 46 -5.52 -4.14 -7.97
CA ALA A 46 -4.66 -4.56 -9.07
C ALA A 46 -5.24 -5.67 -9.99
N MET A 47 -6.45 -6.17 -9.72
CA MET A 47 -7.15 -7.09 -10.63
C MET A 47 -7.49 -6.37 -11.95
N PRO A 48 -7.29 -7.00 -13.13
CA PRO A 48 -7.76 -6.43 -14.39
C PRO A 48 -9.27 -6.16 -14.38
N MET A 49 -9.70 -5.00 -14.88
CA MET A 49 -11.10 -4.59 -14.83
C MET A 49 -12.07 -5.57 -15.47
N PHE A 50 -11.67 -6.23 -16.58
CA PHE A 50 -12.52 -7.24 -17.21
C PHE A 50 -12.77 -8.45 -16.30
N LYS A 51 -11.77 -8.88 -15.51
CA LYS A 51 -11.94 -9.96 -14.51
C LYS A 51 -12.80 -9.50 -13.34
N ALA A 52 -12.62 -8.26 -12.89
CA ALA A 52 -13.42 -7.69 -11.81
C ALA A 52 -14.90 -7.56 -12.18
N ARG A 53 -15.20 -7.13 -13.42
CA ARG A 53 -16.56 -7.08 -13.95
C ARG A 53 -17.18 -8.48 -14.13
N ALA A 54 -16.40 -9.46 -14.55
CA ALA A 54 -16.87 -10.85 -14.62
C ALA A 54 -17.17 -11.44 -13.24
N ALA A 55 -16.34 -11.10 -12.22
CA ALA A 55 -16.54 -11.57 -10.85
C ALA A 55 -17.73 -10.90 -10.13
N CYS A 56 -18.00 -9.63 -10.42
CA CYS A 56 -19.11 -8.86 -9.82
C CYS A 56 -19.78 -7.98 -10.88
N PRO A 57 -20.65 -8.57 -11.76
CA PRO A 57 -21.24 -7.85 -12.91
C PRO A 57 -22.13 -6.68 -12.50
N HIS A 58 -22.77 -6.76 -11.34
CA HIS A 58 -23.68 -5.75 -10.79
C HIS A 58 -22.99 -4.66 -9.96
N ALA A 59 -21.65 -4.69 -9.86
CA ALA A 59 -20.92 -3.66 -9.14
C ALA A 59 -20.98 -2.31 -9.89
N ALA A 60 -21.24 -1.24 -9.15
CA ALA A 60 -21.02 0.11 -9.65
C ALA A 60 -19.51 0.31 -9.89
N VAL A 61 -19.16 0.93 -11.04
CA VAL A 61 -17.79 1.23 -11.39
C VAL A 61 -17.60 2.72 -11.51
N VAL A 62 -16.72 3.28 -10.66
CA VAL A 62 -16.41 4.71 -10.62
C VAL A 62 -14.97 4.94 -11.06
N LYS A 63 -14.74 5.97 -11.89
CA LYS A 63 -13.38 6.38 -12.27
C LYS A 63 -12.65 6.99 -11.07
N PRO A 64 -11.35 6.72 -10.88
CA PRO A 64 -10.58 7.30 -9.78
C PRO A 64 -10.52 8.84 -9.85
N ASN A 65 -10.81 9.50 -8.73
CA ASN A 65 -10.60 10.94 -8.56
C ASN A 65 -9.44 11.18 -7.59
N MET A 66 -8.23 11.25 -8.11
CA MET A 66 -7.02 11.37 -7.29
C MET A 66 -6.91 12.69 -6.53
N ALA A 67 -7.49 13.78 -7.05
CA ALA A 67 -7.51 15.08 -6.35
C ALA A 67 -8.34 14.96 -5.06
N LYS A 68 -9.55 14.38 -5.16
CA LYS A 68 -10.44 14.11 -4.03
C LYS A 68 -9.74 13.21 -2.97
N TYR A 69 -9.15 12.10 -3.39
CA TYR A 69 -8.51 11.17 -2.46
C TYR A 69 -7.29 11.78 -1.77
N LYS A 70 -6.52 12.63 -2.47
CA LYS A 70 -5.41 13.36 -1.87
C LYS A 70 -5.88 14.37 -0.81
N ALA A 71 -6.98 15.08 -1.07
CA ALA A 71 -7.56 16.00 -0.10
C ALA A 71 -7.97 15.26 1.18
N VAL A 72 -8.81 14.23 1.07
CA VAL A 72 -9.24 13.43 2.23
C VAL A 72 -8.06 12.77 2.94
N GLY A 73 -7.10 12.21 2.20
CA GLY A 73 -5.89 11.63 2.80
C GLY A 73 -5.01 12.66 3.51
N SER A 74 -5.05 13.94 3.10
CA SER A 74 -4.38 15.03 3.82
C SER A 74 -5.06 15.33 5.15
N GLU A 75 -6.40 15.34 5.18
CA GLU A 75 -7.19 15.52 6.41
C GLU A 75 -6.97 14.37 7.39
N VAL A 76 -6.98 13.11 6.93
CA VAL A 76 -6.61 11.95 7.75
C VAL A 76 -5.21 12.13 8.36
N ARG A 77 -4.23 12.57 7.56
CA ARG A 77 -2.87 12.81 8.07
C ARG A 77 -2.79 13.96 9.08
N GLN A 78 -3.66 14.98 8.97
CA GLN A 78 -3.73 16.02 9.99
C GLN A 78 -4.19 15.46 11.33
N LEU A 79 -5.24 14.62 11.34
CA LEU A 79 -5.70 13.93 12.55
C LEU A 79 -4.61 13.01 13.13
N MET A 80 -3.87 12.28 12.27
CA MET A 80 -2.74 11.47 12.72
C MET A 80 -1.63 12.31 13.37
N ARG A 81 -1.32 13.50 12.83
CA ARG A 81 -0.32 14.41 13.41
C ARG A 81 -0.78 15.00 14.74
N ALA A 82 -2.08 15.17 14.96
CA ALA A 82 -2.61 15.59 16.25
C ALA A 82 -2.42 14.51 17.33
N ALA A 83 -2.36 13.23 16.94
CA ALA A 83 -2.14 12.13 17.87
C ALA A 83 -0.65 11.94 18.24
N THR A 84 0.28 12.18 17.29
CA THR A 84 1.74 12.15 17.50
C THR A 84 2.45 12.93 16.41
N PRO A 85 3.55 13.66 16.73
CA PRO A 85 4.36 14.34 15.72
C PRO A 85 5.18 13.37 14.85
N ALA A 86 5.46 12.16 15.34
CA ALA A 86 6.29 11.15 14.69
C ALA A 86 5.44 10.24 13.76
N ILE A 87 5.18 10.73 12.55
CA ILE A 87 4.39 10.03 11.55
C ILE A 87 5.21 9.77 10.28
N GLU A 88 5.17 8.54 9.77
CA GLU A 88 5.73 8.14 8.49
C GLU A 88 4.62 7.69 7.54
N PRO A 89 4.19 8.54 6.59
CA PRO A 89 3.26 8.14 5.55
C PRO A 89 3.87 7.06 4.65
N ILE A 90 3.10 5.98 4.40
CA ILE A 90 3.49 4.88 3.50
C ILE A 90 2.78 5.03 2.16
N SER A 91 1.52 5.47 2.20
CA SER A 91 0.66 5.72 1.05
C SER A 91 -0.19 6.97 1.26
N ILE A 92 -1.19 7.18 0.43
CA ILE A 92 -2.15 8.27 0.55
C ILE A 92 -3.04 8.12 1.80
N ASP A 93 -3.23 6.88 2.28
CA ASP A 93 -4.21 6.46 3.28
C ASP A 93 -3.62 5.61 4.42
N GLU A 94 -2.30 5.41 4.41
CA GLU A 94 -1.59 4.62 5.42
C GLU A 94 -0.38 5.36 5.99
N ALA A 95 -0.16 5.23 7.29
CA ALA A 95 1.03 5.74 7.96
C ALA A 95 1.43 4.87 9.16
N PHE A 96 2.70 4.89 9.52
CA PHE A 96 3.17 4.49 10.84
C PHE A 96 3.17 5.71 11.76
N LEU A 97 2.73 5.49 12.99
CA LEU A 97 2.72 6.46 14.08
C LEU A 97 3.61 5.91 15.19
N ASP A 98 4.52 6.75 15.69
CA ASP A 98 5.39 6.40 16.80
C ASP A 98 4.96 7.17 18.05
N PHE A 99 4.62 6.45 19.09
CA PHE A 99 4.20 7.00 20.39
C PHE A 99 5.31 6.96 21.45
N THR A 100 6.49 6.47 21.11
CA THR A 100 7.64 6.47 22.03
C THR A 100 8.29 7.83 22.17
N VAL A 101 8.01 8.75 21.25
CA VAL A 101 8.57 10.11 21.21
C VAL A 101 7.65 11.17 21.86
N THR A 102 6.45 10.78 22.28
CA THR A 102 5.56 11.69 23.02
C THR A 102 6.08 11.87 24.46
N GLU A 103 6.16 13.12 24.88
CA GLU A 103 6.65 13.46 26.22
C GLU A 103 5.84 12.73 27.30
N ILE A 104 6.53 12.35 28.39
CA ILE A 104 6.00 11.62 29.56
C ILE A 104 4.86 12.37 30.25
N ALA A 105 4.66 13.66 29.94
CA ALA A 105 3.62 14.51 30.52
C ALA A 105 2.17 14.13 30.14
N ASP A 106 2.00 13.27 29.14
CA ASP A 106 0.69 12.81 28.69
C ASP A 106 0.51 11.33 29.07
N ASP A 107 -0.06 11.10 30.23
CA ASP A 107 -0.32 9.76 30.81
C ASP A 107 -1.30 8.88 30.00
N GLU A 108 -1.80 9.36 28.85
CA GLU A 108 -2.78 8.60 28.10
C GLU A 108 -2.12 7.47 27.30
N PRO A 109 -2.54 6.21 27.53
CA PRO A 109 -1.99 5.05 26.81
C PRO A 109 -2.14 5.19 25.29
N PRO A 110 -1.15 4.75 24.49
CA PRO A 110 -1.22 4.78 23.02
C PRO A 110 -2.49 4.14 22.44
N ALA A 111 -2.99 3.09 23.05
CA ALA A 111 -4.23 2.43 22.63
C ALA A 111 -5.44 3.39 22.71
N ILE A 112 -5.55 4.19 23.78
CA ILE A 112 -6.65 5.16 23.93
C ILE A 112 -6.53 6.29 22.92
N LYS A 113 -5.32 6.83 22.69
CA LYS A 113 -5.08 7.84 21.65
C LYS A 113 -5.46 7.33 20.26
N LEU A 114 -5.14 6.09 19.94
CA LEU A 114 -5.47 5.46 18.68
C LEU A 114 -6.98 5.21 18.52
N VAL A 115 -7.69 4.84 19.59
CA VAL A 115 -9.17 4.73 19.56
C VAL A 115 -9.81 6.09 19.32
N LYS A 116 -9.32 7.15 19.99
CA LYS A 116 -9.77 8.55 19.76
C LYS A 116 -9.51 8.97 18.30
N LEU A 117 -8.32 8.65 17.75
CA LEU A 117 -7.99 8.91 16.36
C LEU A 117 -8.96 8.19 15.41
N ALA A 118 -9.24 6.91 15.63
CA ALA A 118 -10.17 6.14 14.80
C ALA A 118 -11.57 6.77 14.79
N LYS A 119 -12.08 7.13 15.97
CA LYS A 119 -13.36 7.84 16.15
C LYS A 119 -13.36 9.21 15.45
N ALA A 120 -12.30 9.98 15.60
CA ALA A 120 -12.18 11.31 14.96
C ALA A 120 -12.20 11.20 13.43
N VAL A 121 -11.47 10.24 12.85
CA VAL A 121 -11.48 10.00 11.40
C VAL A 121 -12.88 9.62 10.92
N GLU A 122 -13.55 8.73 11.63
CA GLU A 122 -14.90 8.31 11.24
C GLU A 122 -15.93 9.45 11.39
N GLN A 123 -15.91 10.18 12.50
CA GLN A 123 -16.87 11.26 12.77
C GLN A 123 -16.67 12.48 11.86
N GLN A 124 -15.41 12.85 11.56
CA GLN A 124 -15.14 14.06 10.80
C GLN A 124 -15.09 13.82 9.29
N LEU A 125 -14.68 12.62 8.87
CA LEU A 125 -14.42 12.34 7.46
C LEU A 125 -15.32 11.26 6.86
N ASP A 126 -16.17 10.61 7.65
CA ASP A 126 -17.06 9.49 7.24
C ASP A 126 -16.29 8.39 6.47
N VAL A 127 -15.05 8.12 6.88
CA VAL A 127 -14.24 6.98 6.43
C VAL A 127 -13.72 6.22 7.64
N THR A 128 -13.52 4.91 7.49
CA THR A 128 -13.05 4.07 8.59
C THR A 128 -11.57 3.76 8.46
N VAL A 129 -10.94 3.48 9.60
CA VAL A 129 -9.56 3.02 9.67
C VAL A 129 -9.46 1.72 10.46
N SER A 130 -8.48 0.90 10.09
CA SER A 130 -8.08 -0.26 10.89
C SER A 130 -6.67 -0.01 11.43
N ILE A 131 -6.50 -0.27 12.71
CA ILE A 131 -5.30 0.09 13.47
C ILE A 131 -4.63 -1.17 14.00
N GLY A 132 -3.31 -1.23 13.86
CA GLY A 132 -2.48 -2.22 14.51
C GLY A 132 -1.51 -1.57 15.47
N LEU A 133 -1.55 -1.95 16.74
CA LEU A 133 -0.62 -1.50 17.78
C LEU A 133 0.38 -2.62 18.10
N ALA A 134 1.67 -2.34 18.01
CA ALA A 134 2.71 -3.30 18.31
C ALA A 134 4.06 -2.60 18.56
N ALA A 135 5.04 -3.37 19.04
CA ALA A 135 6.36 -2.87 19.40
C ALA A 135 7.22 -2.38 18.22
N ASN A 136 6.87 -2.70 16.97
CA ASN A 136 7.61 -2.26 15.79
C ASN A 136 6.72 -2.21 14.55
N LYS A 137 7.25 -1.59 13.47
CA LYS A 137 6.54 -1.34 12.21
C LYS A 137 6.05 -2.61 11.52
N PHE A 138 6.83 -3.69 11.57
CA PHE A 138 6.48 -4.96 10.94
C PHE A 138 5.25 -5.58 11.60
N LEU A 139 5.27 -5.69 12.92
CA LEU A 139 4.14 -6.23 13.70
C LEU A 139 2.91 -5.34 13.63
N ALA A 140 3.08 -4.01 13.74
CA ALA A 140 1.98 -3.05 13.63
C ALA A 140 1.28 -3.16 12.26
N LYS A 141 2.05 -3.33 11.17
CA LYS A 141 1.45 -3.53 9.83
C LYS A 141 0.67 -4.82 9.73
N ILE A 142 1.16 -5.92 10.31
CA ILE A 142 0.40 -7.19 10.38
C ILE A 142 -0.89 -6.99 11.20
N ALA A 143 -0.76 -6.43 12.40
CA ALA A 143 -1.91 -6.19 13.28
C ALA A 143 -3.00 -5.38 12.60
N SER A 144 -2.63 -4.32 11.85
CA SER A 144 -3.60 -3.47 11.16
C SER A 144 -4.43 -4.21 10.09
N ASP A 145 -4.02 -5.39 9.66
CA ASP A 145 -4.72 -6.17 8.62
C ASP A 145 -5.55 -7.33 9.19
N LEU A 146 -5.45 -7.66 10.51
CA LEU A 146 -6.10 -8.83 11.10
C LEU A 146 -7.63 -8.72 11.13
N ASP A 147 -8.15 -7.60 11.57
CA ASP A 147 -9.59 -7.43 11.88
C ASP A 147 -10.28 -6.42 10.95
N LYS A 148 -9.74 -6.17 9.75
CA LYS A 148 -10.36 -5.26 8.78
C LYS A 148 -11.77 -5.71 8.38
N PRO A 149 -12.73 -4.76 8.22
CA PRO A 149 -12.66 -3.32 8.44
C PRO A 149 -12.94 -2.88 9.88
N ARG A 150 -12.61 -1.62 10.21
CA ARG A 150 -12.79 -1.02 11.55
C ARG A 150 -12.07 -1.80 12.66
N GLY A 151 -11.02 -2.54 12.30
CA GLY A 151 -10.30 -3.39 13.23
C GLY A 151 -9.36 -2.59 14.15
N PHE A 152 -9.20 -3.10 15.35
CA PHE A 152 -8.19 -2.64 16.29
C PHE A 152 -7.51 -3.86 16.92
N ALA A 153 -6.32 -4.16 16.44
CA ALA A 153 -5.57 -5.32 16.91
C ALA A 153 -4.26 -4.91 17.60
N VAL A 154 -3.94 -5.61 18.67
CA VAL A 154 -2.69 -5.43 19.43
C VAL A 154 -1.87 -6.70 19.33
N ILE A 155 -0.59 -6.57 19.01
CA ILE A 155 0.37 -7.68 19.12
C ILE A 155 1.42 -7.27 20.16
N GLY A 156 1.31 -7.88 21.34
CA GLY A 156 2.26 -7.67 22.45
C GLY A 156 3.64 -8.23 22.13
N SER A 157 4.68 -7.67 22.73
CA SER A 157 6.06 -8.09 22.49
C SER A 157 6.33 -9.54 22.95
N THR A 158 5.70 -9.96 24.04
CA THR A 158 5.87 -11.31 24.61
C THR A 158 5.24 -12.41 23.78
N GLU A 159 4.12 -12.12 23.12
CA GLU A 159 3.34 -13.09 22.32
C GLU A 159 3.69 -13.06 20.82
N ALA A 160 4.38 -12.00 20.36
CA ALA A 160 4.66 -11.76 18.95
C ALA A 160 5.30 -12.95 18.24
N THR A 161 6.30 -13.59 18.89
CA THR A 161 7.00 -14.73 18.29
C THR A 161 6.08 -15.94 18.15
N ALA A 162 5.31 -16.26 19.18
CA ALA A 162 4.38 -17.37 19.15
C ALA A 162 3.27 -17.14 18.10
N PHE A 163 2.71 -15.95 18.06
CA PHE A 163 1.73 -15.53 17.07
C PHE A 163 2.27 -15.69 15.64
N LEU A 164 3.47 -15.18 15.35
CA LEU A 164 4.06 -15.21 14.02
C LEU A 164 4.34 -16.63 13.53
N ARG A 165 4.78 -17.53 14.40
CA ARG A 165 5.13 -18.92 14.03
C ARG A 165 3.98 -19.63 13.31
N ALA A 166 2.75 -19.39 13.72
CA ALA A 166 1.55 -20.00 13.16
C ALA A 166 1.10 -19.34 11.84
N GLN A 167 1.56 -18.12 11.54
CA GLN A 167 1.05 -17.34 10.41
C GLN A 167 1.65 -17.79 9.07
N PRO A 168 0.89 -17.66 7.97
CA PRO A 168 1.40 -17.92 6.63
C PRO A 168 2.46 -16.86 6.22
N VAL A 169 3.46 -17.27 5.44
CA VAL A 169 4.53 -16.37 4.96
C VAL A 169 4.01 -15.16 4.17
N GLY A 170 2.81 -15.27 3.59
CA GLY A 170 2.18 -14.18 2.85
C GLY A 170 1.77 -12.98 3.71
N MET A 171 1.73 -13.11 5.04
CA MET A 171 1.52 -11.97 5.95
C MET A 171 2.73 -11.04 6.04
N ILE A 172 3.90 -11.52 5.66
CA ILE A 172 5.10 -10.67 5.64
C ILE A 172 4.98 -9.68 4.49
N HIS A 173 4.93 -8.40 4.82
CA HIS A 173 4.92 -7.35 3.80
C HIS A 173 6.15 -7.44 2.88
N GLY A 174 5.91 -7.55 1.57
CA GLY A 174 6.95 -7.81 0.57
C GLY A 174 7.04 -9.26 0.10
N VAL A 175 6.35 -10.20 0.77
CA VAL A 175 6.22 -11.59 0.31
C VAL A 175 4.97 -11.72 -0.57
N GLY A 176 5.11 -11.33 -1.84
CA GLY A 176 4.05 -11.45 -2.84
C GLY A 176 3.88 -12.90 -3.37
N LYS A 177 2.87 -13.13 -4.21
CA LYS A 177 2.53 -14.47 -4.73
C LYS A 177 3.71 -15.22 -5.34
N ALA A 178 4.57 -14.55 -6.12
CA ALA A 178 5.75 -15.17 -6.73
C ALA A 178 6.74 -15.68 -5.67
N THR A 179 6.99 -14.87 -4.62
CA THR A 179 7.85 -15.27 -3.50
C THR A 179 7.22 -16.40 -2.68
N GLN A 180 5.90 -16.33 -2.43
CA GLN A 180 5.17 -17.41 -1.76
C GLN A 180 5.26 -18.73 -2.53
N SER A 181 5.05 -18.70 -3.85
CA SER A 181 5.18 -19.89 -4.71
C SER A 181 6.60 -20.45 -4.71
N ARG A 182 7.62 -19.60 -4.65
CA ARG A 182 9.02 -20.03 -4.52
C ARG A 182 9.25 -20.67 -3.16
N MET A 183 8.81 -20.05 -2.07
CA MET A 183 8.91 -20.59 -0.72
C MET A 183 8.19 -21.93 -0.56
N ALA A 184 6.99 -22.05 -1.13
CA ALA A 184 6.19 -23.29 -1.07
C ALA A 184 6.89 -24.46 -1.76
N ARG A 185 7.64 -24.25 -2.84
CA ARG A 185 8.46 -25.30 -3.48
C ARG A 185 9.56 -25.83 -2.55
N ASP A 186 10.04 -24.97 -1.64
CA ASP A 186 11.01 -25.32 -0.61
C ASP A 186 10.35 -25.82 0.69
N GLY A 187 9.02 -26.09 0.67
CA GLY A 187 8.25 -26.52 1.84
C GLY A 187 7.99 -25.43 2.88
N ILE A 188 8.28 -24.17 2.54
CA ILE A 188 8.12 -23.01 3.46
C ILE A 188 6.80 -22.33 3.19
N THR A 189 5.82 -22.54 4.06
CA THR A 189 4.47 -21.95 3.97
C THR A 189 4.11 -21.08 5.17
N ARG A 190 4.76 -21.30 6.32
CA ARG A 190 4.55 -20.58 7.58
C ARG A 190 5.80 -19.81 8.02
N ILE A 191 5.59 -18.70 8.74
CA ILE A 191 6.67 -17.83 9.24
C ILE A 191 7.58 -18.59 10.20
N GLY A 192 7.04 -19.49 11.03
CA GLY A 192 7.85 -20.32 11.94
C GLY A 192 8.91 -21.18 11.24
N GLN A 193 8.65 -21.61 10.01
CA GLN A 193 9.62 -22.36 9.23
C GLN A 193 10.81 -21.48 8.78
N LEU A 194 10.57 -20.19 8.49
CA LEU A 194 11.63 -19.22 8.23
C LEU A 194 12.49 -18.97 9.49
N ALA A 195 11.85 -18.91 10.67
CA ALA A 195 12.54 -18.69 11.94
C ALA A 195 13.54 -19.82 12.27
N ASN A 196 13.30 -21.04 11.79
CA ASN A 196 14.14 -22.20 12.02
C ASN A 196 15.34 -22.29 11.05
N LEU A 197 15.37 -21.47 9.99
CA LEU A 197 16.46 -21.46 9.03
C LEU A 197 17.57 -20.49 9.47
N PRO A 198 18.86 -20.86 9.25
CA PRO A 198 19.97 -19.93 9.45
C PRO A 198 19.84 -18.69 8.55
N GLY A 199 20.23 -17.52 9.05
CA GLY A 199 20.18 -16.27 8.27
C GLY A 199 21.00 -16.32 6.98
N ALA A 200 22.15 -17.02 7.01
CA ALA A 200 22.99 -17.24 5.81
C ALA A 200 22.23 -18.01 4.72
N GLU A 201 21.45 -19.02 5.11
CA GLU A 201 20.64 -19.82 4.18
C GLU A 201 19.52 -18.96 3.58
N LEU A 202 18.84 -18.15 4.39
CA LEU A 202 17.82 -17.21 3.89
C LEU A 202 18.43 -16.17 2.93
N ASN A 203 19.64 -15.67 3.21
CA ASN A 203 20.34 -14.77 2.29
C ASN A 203 20.70 -15.45 0.97
N ARG A 204 21.19 -16.69 1.02
CA ARG A 204 21.50 -17.48 -0.18
C ARG A 204 20.25 -17.66 -1.06
N ARG A 205 19.10 -17.96 -0.46
CA ARG A 205 17.83 -18.21 -1.18
C ARG A 205 17.16 -16.93 -1.66
N PHE A 206 17.13 -15.88 -0.85
CA PHE A 206 16.30 -14.69 -1.08
C PHE A 206 17.09 -13.37 -1.23
N GLY A 207 18.44 -13.46 -1.34
CA GLY A 207 19.30 -12.30 -1.48
C GLY A 207 19.22 -11.35 -0.28
N SER A 208 19.38 -10.05 -0.49
CA SER A 208 19.30 -9.02 0.56
C SER A 208 17.97 -9.01 1.34
N PHE A 209 16.92 -9.58 0.78
CA PHE A 209 15.63 -9.74 1.46
C PHE A 209 15.68 -10.87 2.51
N GLY A 210 16.56 -11.86 2.34
CA GLY A 210 16.71 -13.01 3.25
C GLY A 210 17.06 -12.60 4.67
N GLN A 211 17.98 -11.64 4.85
CA GLN A 211 18.31 -11.11 6.17
C GLN A 211 17.09 -10.49 6.87
N ARG A 212 16.27 -9.74 6.10
CA ARG A 212 15.05 -9.15 6.62
C ARG A 212 14.01 -10.21 7.00
N LEU A 213 13.87 -11.26 6.19
CA LEU A 213 13.02 -12.41 6.52
C LEU A 213 13.45 -13.09 7.82
N ALA A 214 14.78 -13.26 8.06
CA ALA A 214 15.31 -13.82 9.28
C ALA A 214 14.92 -13.02 10.54
N HIS A 215 14.95 -11.69 10.46
CA HIS A 215 14.52 -10.80 11.53
C HIS A 215 12.99 -10.85 11.71
N TYR A 216 12.25 -10.67 10.65
CA TYR A 216 10.78 -10.66 10.68
C TYR A 216 10.18 -11.96 11.21
N ALA A 217 10.77 -13.10 10.85
CA ALA A 217 10.32 -14.40 11.36
C ALA A 217 10.47 -14.55 12.88
N ARG A 218 11.28 -13.70 13.51
CA ARG A 218 11.49 -13.61 14.97
C ARG A 218 10.78 -12.39 15.60
N GLY A 219 9.96 -11.69 14.84
CA GLY A 219 9.27 -10.48 15.32
C GLY A 219 10.17 -9.24 15.45
N ILE A 220 11.37 -9.26 14.86
CA ILE A 220 12.35 -8.18 14.99
C ILE A 220 12.28 -7.24 13.78
N ASP A 221 12.14 -5.95 14.05
CA ASP A 221 12.24 -4.88 13.05
C ASP A 221 12.87 -3.64 13.69
N HIS A 222 14.10 -3.34 13.30
CA HIS A 222 14.87 -2.22 13.83
C HIS A 222 14.61 -0.88 13.09
N ARG A 223 13.70 -0.88 12.12
CA ARG A 223 13.39 0.35 11.36
C ARG A 223 12.62 1.34 12.24
N GLN A 224 13.19 2.51 12.39
CA GLN A 224 12.52 3.64 13.05
C GLN A 224 11.47 4.28 12.13
N VAL A 225 10.53 5.00 12.72
CA VAL A 225 9.58 5.86 12.00
C VAL A 225 10.33 7.08 11.47
N LYS A 226 10.23 7.32 10.14
CA LYS A 226 10.91 8.40 9.44
C LYS A 226 9.92 9.49 9.05
N THR A 227 9.97 10.63 9.73
CA THR A 227 9.06 11.76 9.49
C THR A 227 9.34 12.47 8.15
N ARG A 228 10.53 12.32 7.60
CA ARG A 228 10.92 12.87 6.29
C ARG A 228 11.39 11.75 5.37
N ARG A 229 10.90 11.79 4.13
CA ARG A 229 11.30 10.84 3.10
C ARG A 229 11.62 11.62 1.83
N PRO A 230 12.89 11.64 1.39
CA PRO A 230 13.26 12.34 0.16
C PRO A 230 12.59 11.67 -1.04
N VAL A 231 12.14 12.49 -1.99
CA VAL A 231 11.64 12.02 -3.28
C VAL A 231 12.81 11.42 -4.07
N LYS A 232 12.70 10.18 -4.51
CA LYS A 232 13.76 9.46 -5.23
C LYS A 232 13.54 9.48 -6.73
N SER A 233 12.31 9.62 -7.20
CA SER A 233 11.99 9.65 -8.63
C SER A 233 10.67 10.38 -8.86
N VAL A 234 10.59 11.06 -10.01
CA VAL A 234 9.35 11.62 -10.55
C VAL A 234 9.07 10.91 -11.86
N SER A 235 7.85 10.42 -12.04
CA SER A 235 7.51 9.65 -13.23
C SER A 235 6.10 9.95 -13.74
N SER A 236 5.89 9.69 -15.03
CA SER A 236 4.57 9.70 -15.67
C SER A 236 4.49 8.52 -16.61
N GLU A 237 3.43 7.73 -16.50
CA GLU A 237 3.18 6.62 -17.42
C GLU A 237 1.73 6.56 -17.85
N THR A 238 1.47 5.94 -18.99
CA THR A 238 0.13 5.69 -19.50
C THR A 238 0.05 4.29 -20.10
N THR A 239 -1.14 3.72 -20.12
CA THR A 239 -1.43 2.47 -20.81
C THR A 239 -2.37 2.77 -21.97
N PHE A 240 -2.00 2.36 -23.17
CA PHE A 240 -2.85 2.52 -24.35
C PHE A 240 -3.95 1.47 -24.37
N GLU A 241 -5.11 1.82 -24.91
CA GLU A 241 -6.22 0.86 -25.07
C GLU A 241 -5.85 -0.24 -26.07
N ASP A 242 -5.18 0.14 -27.16
CA ASP A 242 -4.64 -0.77 -28.15
C ASP A 242 -3.13 -0.56 -28.29
N PRO A 243 -2.37 -1.62 -28.60
CA PRO A 243 -0.94 -1.51 -28.87
C PRO A 243 -0.65 -0.57 -30.04
N ILE A 244 0.34 0.29 -29.90
CA ILE A 244 0.78 1.24 -30.93
C ILE A 244 2.10 0.74 -31.47
N ALA A 245 2.19 0.55 -32.80
CA ALA A 245 3.42 0.17 -33.49
C ALA A 245 4.11 1.37 -34.16
N ASP A 246 3.36 2.43 -34.48
CA ASP A 246 3.88 3.63 -35.14
C ASP A 246 4.82 4.40 -34.21
N ALA A 247 6.06 4.61 -34.67
CA ALA A 247 7.09 5.26 -33.90
C ALA A 247 6.84 6.76 -33.73
N ALA A 248 6.24 7.44 -34.69
CA ALA A 248 5.93 8.87 -34.62
C ALA A 248 4.82 9.12 -33.63
N GLU A 249 3.77 8.28 -33.63
CA GLU A 249 2.71 8.36 -32.63
C GLU A 249 3.25 8.11 -31.22
N LEU A 250 4.11 7.09 -31.03
CA LEU A 250 4.76 6.81 -29.74
C LEU A 250 5.61 7.98 -29.27
N ALA A 251 6.37 8.62 -30.17
CA ALA A 251 7.19 9.79 -29.84
C ALA A 251 6.32 10.95 -29.38
N GLY A 252 5.21 11.26 -30.07
CA GLY A 252 4.29 12.31 -29.65
C GLY A 252 3.60 12.04 -28.29
N ARG A 253 3.33 10.76 -28.00
CA ARG A 253 2.82 10.36 -26.68
C ARG A 253 3.87 10.48 -25.59
N LEU A 254 5.13 10.13 -25.91
CA LEU A 254 6.26 10.26 -24.99
C LEU A 254 6.52 11.73 -24.63
N SER A 255 6.51 12.65 -25.61
CA SER A 255 6.69 14.10 -25.37
C SER A 255 5.73 14.62 -24.33
N ARG A 256 4.45 14.27 -24.41
CA ARG A 256 3.44 14.63 -23.40
C ARG A 256 3.70 14.05 -22.00
N LEU A 257 4.34 12.88 -21.91
CA LEU A 257 4.77 12.32 -20.62
C LEU A 257 5.98 13.07 -20.07
N VAL A 258 6.92 13.44 -20.93
CA VAL A 258 8.11 14.23 -20.58
C VAL A 258 7.71 15.60 -20.06
N GLU A 259 6.82 16.32 -20.77
CA GLU A 259 6.30 17.63 -20.33
C GLU A 259 5.66 17.55 -18.93
N ARG A 260 4.88 16.51 -18.67
CA ARG A 260 4.28 16.30 -17.33
C ARG A 260 5.31 16.02 -16.25
N VAL A 261 6.38 15.31 -16.56
CA VAL A 261 7.48 15.05 -15.61
C VAL A 261 8.23 16.35 -15.36
N ALA A 262 8.60 17.08 -16.43
CA ALA A 262 9.31 18.34 -16.34
C ALA A 262 8.52 19.38 -15.52
N GLY A 263 7.23 19.56 -15.80
CA GLY A 263 6.37 20.46 -15.03
C GLY A 263 6.33 20.11 -13.54
N ARG A 264 6.15 18.82 -13.18
CA ARG A 264 6.19 18.39 -11.77
C ARG A 264 7.54 18.62 -11.11
N MET A 265 8.62 18.45 -11.83
CA MET A 265 9.96 18.72 -11.29
C MET A 265 10.16 20.21 -11.03
N GLN A 266 9.77 21.07 -11.98
CA GLN A 266 9.83 22.53 -11.83
C GLN A 266 8.98 23.05 -10.67
N GLU A 267 7.70 22.61 -10.60
CA GLU A 267 6.77 22.99 -9.53
C GLU A 267 7.28 22.64 -8.11
N ASN A 268 8.07 21.58 -7.98
CA ASN A 268 8.58 21.11 -6.70
C ASN A 268 10.07 21.38 -6.47
N GLY A 269 10.75 22.07 -7.37
CA GLY A 269 12.17 22.39 -7.27
C GLY A 269 13.10 21.17 -7.32
N TYR A 270 12.68 20.09 -8.01
CA TYR A 270 13.49 18.88 -8.12
C TYR A 270 14.45 18.93 -9.29
N LEU A 271 15.65 18.39 -9.07
CA LEU A 271 16.64 18.10 -10.10
C LEU A 271 16.81 16.59 -10.22
N GLY A 272 17.07 16.11 -11.43
CA GLY A 272 17.29 14.70 -11.70
C GLY A 272 18.54 14.51 -12.58
N SER A 273 19.36 13.53 -12.25
CA SER A 273 20.56 13.15 -13.01
C SER A 273 20.33 11.98 -13.96
N THR A 274 19.31 11.18 -13.73
CA THR A 274 19.05 9.98 -14.55
C THR A 274 17.65 10.02 -15.15
N VAL A 275 17.58 9.87 -16.46
CA VAL A 275 16.31 9.72 -17.20
C VAL A 275 16.14 8.24 -17.56
N THR A 276 14.96 7.69 -17.30
CA THR A 276 14.62 6.30 -17.63
C THR A 276 13.36 6.23 -18.48
N LEU A 277 13.50 5.67 -19.68
CA LEU A 277 12.37 5.28 -20.52
C LEU A 277 11.94 3.85 -20.19
N LYS A 278 10.65 3.65 -19.94
CA LYS A 278 10.01 2.33 -19.80
C LYS A 278 9.00 2.12 -20.92
N LEU A 279 9.16 1.06 -21.68
CA LEU A 279 8.22 0.62 -22.69
C LEU A 279 7.68 -0.78 -22.33
N LYS A 280 6.38 -0.97 -22.44
CA LYS A 280 5.74 -2.27 -22.24
C LYS A 280 5.07 -2.73 -23.52
N THR A 281 5.48 -3.87 -24.03
CA THR A 281 4.96 -4.44 -25.30
C THR A 281 3.54 -5.02 -25.13
N ALA A 282 2.90 -5.37 -26.23
CA ALA A 282 1.60 -6.06 -26.25
C ALA A 282 1.63 -7.40 -25.48
N SER A 283 2.77 -8.11 -25.49
CA SER A 283 3.01 -9.34 -24.72
C SER A 283 3.38 -9.09 -23.25
N PHE A 284 3.24 -7.85 -22.76
CA PHE A 284 3.59 -7.42 -21.40
C PHE A 284 5.09 -7.50 -21.05
N LYS A 285 5.98 -7.72 -22.03
CA LYS A 285 7.42 -7.61 -21.81
C LYS A 285 7.79 -6.15 -21.56
N THR A 286 8.51 -5.88 -20.46
CA THR A 286 8.99 -4.55 -20.12
C THR A 286 10.41 -4.36 -20.61
N LEU A 287 10.63 -3.26 -21.34
CA LEU A 287 11.94 -2.79 -21.79
C LEU A 287 12.24 -1.47 -21.08
N THR A 288 13.45 -1.30 -20.58
CA THR A 288 13.91 -0.06 -19.95
C THR A 288 15.22 0.39 -20.58
N ARG A 289 15.39 1.71 -20.70
CA ARG A 289 16.65 2.37 -21.06
C ARG A 289 16.85 3.54 -20.14
N SER A 290 18.04 3.66 -19.59
CA SER A 290 18.42 4.76 -18.71
C SER A 290 19.63 5.47 -19.25
N HIS A 291 19.63 6.79 -19.08
CA HIS A 291 20.78 7.65 -19.36
C HIS A 291 21.01 8.54 -18.15
N THR A 292 22.25 8.61 -17.70
CA THR A 292 22.70 9.47 -16.58
C THR A 292 23.55 10.59 -17.15
N LEU A 293 23.23 11.82 -16.76
CA LEU A 293 23.95 13.04 -17.15
C LEU A 293 25.22 13.19 -16.32
#